data_9a4e74325b45de0d3cc454fc5f72db48
#
_entry.id   9a4e74325b45de0d3cc454fc5f72db48
#
_cell.length_a   1.000
_cell.length_b   1.000
_cell.length_c   1.000
_cell.angle_alpha   90.00
_cell.angle_beta   90.00
_cell.angle_gamma   90.00
#
_symmetry.space_group_name_H-M   'P 1'
#
loop_
_entity.id
_entity.type
_entity.pdbx_description
1 polymer ?
#
loop_
_entity_poly.entity_id
_entity_poly.type
_entity_poly.pdbx_seq_one_letter_code
_entity_poly.pdbx_strand_id
1 'polypeptide(L)'
;TFEQTVSEMALAGFTGSEVGSHYPTDPEVLKKALDLRKMTICNQWFSSFLISRPYEETEAAFIEQCDFLKKVGAKCIGVSEQSYSIQGKLDHPIQEGKYVMNDEEWDKLVTGLNKLGKIAKDKGMVLTFHHHMGTVIQTEEEIDRFMESVDPDLVYLLFDSGHLSFAGIDPEKVLSKYVDRVRHVHLKDLRKDVVEKSRKEKWSFLKGVREGTFTVPGDCLLYTSDAAD
;
A
#
# COMPACT_ATOMS: atom_id res chain seq x y z
N THR A 1 1.67 -15.53 17.23
CA THR A 1 0.56 -14.75 17.81
C THR A 1 0.80 -13.25 17.62
N PHE A 2 -0.23 -12.44 17.75
CA PHE A 2 -0.13 -10.98 17.72
C PHE A 2 0.89 -10.48 18.76
N GLU A 3 0.76 -10.91 20.01
CA GLU A 3 1.61 -10.48 21.13
C GLU A 3 3.10 -10.80 20.88
N GLN A 4 3.38 -11.97 20.32
CA GLN A 4 4.74 -12.35 19.94
C GLN A 4 5.27 -11.41 18.87
N THR A 5 4.52 -11.22 17.78
CA THR A 5 4.93 -10.36 16.66
C THR A 5 5.28 -8.95 17.12
N VAL A 6 4.39 -8.29 17.87
CA VAL A 6 4.64 -6.91 18.34
C VAL A 6 5.74 -6.84 19.39
N SER A 7 5.97 -7.92 20.16
CA SER A 7 7.10 -7.99 21.08
C SER A 7 8.43 -8.09 20.34
N GLU A 8 8.51 -8.94 19.32
CA GLU A 8 9.71 -9.07 18.48
C GLU A 8 10.01 -7.78 17.72
N MET A 9 8.98 -7.10 17.20
CA MET A 9 9.13 -5.78 16.55
C MET A 9 9.69 -4.74 17.54
N ALA A 10 9.16 -4.66 18.75
CA ALA A 10 9.64 -3.74 19.77
C ALA A 10 11.08 -4.04 20.21
N LEU A 11 11.45 -5.33 20.36
CA LEU A 11 12.81 -5.76 20.65
C LEU A 11 13.79 -5.42 19.53
N ALA A 12 13.32 -5.45 18.26
CA ALA A 12 14.10 -5.03 17.11
C ALA A 12 14.22 -3.49 16.99
N GLY A 13 13.60 -2.73 17.88
CA GLY A 13 13.68 -1.27 17.91
C GLY A 13 12.59 -0.52 17.14
N PHE A 14 11.59 -1.22 16.60
CA PHE A 14 10.45 -0.58 15.95
C PHE A 14 9.54 0.11 16.96
N THR A 15 9.10 1.33 16.63
CA THR A 15 8.19 2.14 17.47
C THR A 15 6.76 2.18 16.93
N GLY A 16 6.51 1.58 15.77
CA GLY A 16 5.21 1.54 15.14
C GLY A 16 4.97 0.27 14.35
N SER A 17 3.72 0.00 14.06
CA SER A 17 3.27 -1.09 13.21
C SER A 17 2.05 -0.67 12.41
N GLU A 18 1.85 -1.24 11.24
CA GLU A 18 0.54 -1.26 10.59
C GLU A 18 -0.35 -2.32 11.24
N VAL A 19 -1.67 -2.15 11.13
CA VAL A 19 -2.61 -3.16 11.63
C VAL A 19 -2.54 -4.41 10.75
N GLY A 20 -2.11 -5.52 11.34
CA GLY A 20 -2.06 -6.83 10.69
C GLY A 20 -3.37 -7.61 10.84
N SER A 21 -3.57 -8.64 10.00
CA SER A 21 -4.79 -9.46 9.97
C SER A 21 -5.11 -10.21 11.27
N HIS A 22 -4.13 -10.39 12.13
CA HIS A 22 -4.28 -11.08 13.42
C HIS A 22 -4.30 -10.12 14.63
N TYR A 23 -4.36 -8.82 14.36
CA TYR A 23 -4.44 -7.83 15.44
C TYR A 23 -5.84 -7.76 16.06
N PRO A 24 -5.95 -7.43 17.35
CA PRO A 24 -7.24 -7.19 17.97
C PRO A 24 -8.07 -6.15 17.22
N THR A 25 -9.34 -6.44 17.02
CA THR A 25 -10.31 -5.52 16.41
C THR A 25 -10.89 -4.51 17.41
N ASP A 26 -10.77 -4.80 18.71
CA ASP A 26 -11.10 -3.86 19.78
C ASP A 26 -9.95 -2.84 19.92
N PRO A 27 -10.19 -1.54 19.69
CA PRO A 27 -9.16 -0.51 19.72
C PRO A 27 -8.53 -0.32 21.10
N GLU A 28 -9.27 -0.52 22.20
CA GLU A 28 -8.75 -0.39 23.57
C GLU A 28 -7.80 -1.55 23.90
N VAL A 29 -8.16 -2.76 23.49
CA VAL A 29 -7.29 -3.96 23.66
C VAL A 29 -6.01 -3.78 22.85
N LEU A 30 -6.14 -3.39 21.57
CA LEU A 30 -5.01 -3.16 20.69
C LEU A 30 -4.09 -2.07 21.23
N LYS A 31 -4.64 -0.92 21.58
CA LYS A 31 -3.86 0.21 22.09
C LYS A 31 -3.12 -0.17 23.37
N LYS A 32 -3.76 -0.80 24.34
CA LYS A 32 -3.14 -1.24 25.58
C LYS A 32 -1.98 -2.20 25.36
N ALA A 33 -2.13 -3.16 24.44
CA ALA A 33 -1.10 -4.13 24.12
C ALA A 33 0.14 -3.46 23.47
N LEU A 34 -0.07 -2.44 22.63
CA LEU A 34 1.01 -1.68 22.00
C LEU A 34 1.69 -0.70 22.96
N ASP A 35 0.92 0.01 23.80
CA ASP A 35 1.44 0.95 24.82
C ASP A 35 2.42 0.25 25.76
N LEU A 36 2.16 -1.00 26.17
CA LEU A 36 3.08 -1.82 26.97
C LEU A 36 4.46 -2.02 26.32
N ARG A 37 4.52 -1.89 24.99
CA ARG A 37 5.73 -2.08 24.16
C ARG A 37 6.28 -0.78 23.63
N LYS A 38 5.71 0.36 24.02
CA LYS A 38 6.02 1.69 23.50
C LYS A 38 5.87 1.78 21.96
N MET A 39 4.91 1.05 21.42
CA MET A 39 4.58 1.04 20.01
C MET A 39 3.25 1.75 19.74
N THR A 40 3.07 2.19 18.50
CA THR A 40 1.84 2.84 18.01
C THR A 40 1.38 2.20 16.70
N ILE A 41 0.12 2.42 16.33
CA ILE A 41 -0.35 2.14 14.96
C ILE A 41 -0.02 3.36 14.08
N CYS A 42 0.64 3.11 12.94
CA CYS A 42 0.96 4.14 11.97
C CYS A 42 -0.01 4.15 10.78
N ASN A 43 -0.51 3.00 10.36
CA ASN A 43 -1.36 2.85 9.18
C ASN A 43 -2.18 1.56 9.23
N GLN A 44 -3.17 1.44 8.34
CA GLN A 44 -3.84 0.21 7.97
C GLN A 44 -4.23 0.25 6.50
N TRP A 45 -4.08 -0.89 5.82
CA TRP A 45 -4.57 -1.10 4.48
C TRP A 45 -6.09 -0.95 4.41
N PHE A 46 -6.57 -0.18 3.43
CA PHE A 46 -7.98 -0.06 3.06
C PHE A 46 -8.18 -0.45 1.60
N SER A 47 -9.05 -1.42 1.34
CA SER A 47 -9.45 -1.80 -0.01
C SER A 47 -10.61 -0.94 -0.46
N SER A 48 -10.40 -0.05 -1.44
CA SER A 48 -11.48 0.67 -2.10
C SER A 48 -12.02 -0.12 -3.30
N PHE A 49 -13.27 0.14 -3.67
CA PHE A 49 -13.96 -0.45 -4.81
C PHE A 49 -14.74 0.62 -5.57
N LEU A 50 -14.13 1.79 -5.76
CA LEU A 50 -14.76 3.00 -6.28
C LEU A 50 -15.25 2.87 -7.73
N ILE A 51 -14.62 1.99 -8.53
CA ILE A 51 -15.01 1.81 -9.93
C ILE A 51 -15.99 0.65 -10.14
N SER A 52 -16.12 -0.28 -9.21
CA SER A 52 -16.98 -1.47 -9.35
C SER A 52 -18.19 -1.50 -8.42
N ARG A 53 -18.28 -0.59 -7.44
CA ARG A 53 -19.37 -0.52 -6.46
C ARG A 53 -19.89 0.91 -6.31
N PRO A 54 -21.09 1.11 -5.75
CA PRO A 54 -21.57 2.42 -5.36
C PRO A 54 -20.58 3.10 -4.39
N TYR A 55 -20.35 4.39 -4.59
CA TYR A 55 -19.42 5.19 -3.77
C TYR A 55 -19.75 5.11 -2.27
N GLU A 56 -21.04 5.13 -1.94
CA GLU A 56 -21.56 5.15 -0.57
C GLU A 56 -21.15 3.91 0.23
N GLU A 57 -21.00 2.75 -0.42
CA GLU A 57 -20.52 1.53 0.25
C GLU A 57 -19.04 1.67 0.66
N THR A 58 -18.21 2.20 -0.23
CA THR A 58 -16.80 2.46 0.06
C THR A 58 -16.64 3.56 1.10
N GLU A 59 -17.43 4.63 1.01
CA GLU A 59 -17.43 5.73 1.97
C GLU A 59 -17.77 5.27 3.40
N ALA A 60 -18.84 4.49 3.57
CA ALA A 60 -19.25 4.00 4.87
C ALA A 60 -18.16 3.14 5.53
N ALA A 61 -17.57 2.19 4.79
CA ALA A 61 -16.47 1.36 5.27
C ALA A 61 -15.21 2.18 5.57
N PHE A 62 -14.92 3.20 4.76
CA PHE A 62 -13.78 4.09 4.96
C PHE A 62 -13.91 4.92 6.23
N ILE A 63 -15.10 5.45 6.50
CA ILE A 63 -15.41 6.21 7.71
C ILE A 63 -15.21 5.33 8.95
N GLU A 64 -15.74 4.11 8.95
CA GLU A 64 -15.59 3.15 10.05
C GLU A 64 -14.11 2.85 10.33
N GLN A 65 -13.32 2.58 9.28
CA GLN A 65 -11.90 2.31 9.44
C GLN A 65 -11.12 3.54 9.93
N CYS A 66 -11.43 4.74 9.44
CA CYS A 66 -10.85 5.98 9.96
C CYS A 66 -11.15 6.17 11.45
N ASP A 67 -12.38 5.89 11.89
CA ASP A 67 -12.78 6.02 13.29
C ASP A 67 -12.06 5.01 14.19
N PHE A 68 -11.86 3.78 13.71
CA PHE A 68 -11.02 2.79 14.38
C PHE A 68 -9.57 3.28 14.49
N LEU A 69 -8.97 3.69 13.37
CA LEU A 69 -7.59 4.17 13.31
C LEU A 69 -7.34 5.38 14.22
N LYS A 70 -8.30 6.30 14.28
CA LYS A 70 -8.23 7.45 15.18
C LYS A 70 -8.18 7.03 16.66
N LYS A 71 -8.95 6.02 17.05
CA LYS A 71 -8.97 5.49 18.43
C LYS A 71 -7.62 4.87 18.82
N VAL A 72 -6.95 4.21 17.88
CA VAL A 72 -5.61 3.61 18.11
C VAL A 72 -4.45 4.59 17.85
N GLY A 73 -4.75 5.85 17.53
CA GLY A 73 -3.77 6.93 17.42
C GLY A 73 -3.09 7.07 16.05
N ALA A 74 -3.49 6.31 15.04
CA ALA A 74 -2.95 6.41 13.69
C ALA A 74 -3.25 7.78 13.06
N LYS A 75 -2.35 8.23 12.19
CA LYS A 75 -2.46 9.49 11.44
C LYS A 75 -2.56 9.28 9.93
N CYS A 76 -2.43 8.05 9.48
CA CYS A 76 -2.43 7.69 8.06
C CYS A 76 -3.40 6.54 7.81
N ILE A 77 -4.01 6.52 6.63
CA ILE A 77 -4.77 5.40 6.08
C ILE A 77 -4.28 5.13 4.66
N GLY A 78 -3.80 3.90 4.40
CA GLY A 78 -3.29 3.47 3.10
C GLY A 78 -4.39 2.85 2.26
N VAL A 79 -4.77 3.49 1.17
CA VAL A 79 -5.85 3.06 0.28
C VAL A 79 -5.29 2.45 -0.99
N SER A 80 -5.82 1.32 -1.41
CA SER A 80 -5.56 0.75 -2.73
C SER A 80 -6.88 0.37 -3.41
N GLU A 81 -7.02 0.72 -4.69
CA GLU A 81 -8.20 0.38 -5.47
C GLU A 81 -8.17 -1.09 -5.88
N GLN A 82 -9.13 -1.86 -5.41
CA GLN A 82 -9.16 -3.32 -5.57
C GLN A 82 -10.18 -3.84 -6.57
N SER A 83 -10.94 -2.94 -7.21
CA SER A 83 -11.81 -3.32 -8.31
C SER A 83 -11.00 -4.02 -9.40
N TYR A 84 -11.48 -5.18 -9.81
CA TYR A 84 -10.85 -6.02 -10.85
C TYR A 84 -9.39 -6.44 -10.58
N SER A 85 -8.91 -6.31 -9.34
CA SER A 85 -7.56 -6.72 -8.96
C SER A 85 -7.32 -8.21 -9.23
N ILE A 86 -6.14 -8.54 -9.74
CA ILE A 86 -5.68 -9.92 -9.95
C ILE A 86 -4.69 -10.39 -8.90
N GLN A 87 -4.26 -9.53 -7.96
CA GLN A 87 -3.26 -9.86 -6.97
C GLN A 87 -3.62 -11.05 -6.07
N GLY A 88 -4.90 -11.27 -5.81
CA GLY A 88 -5.40 -12.40 -4.99
C GLY A 88 -5.67 -13.68 -5.78
N LYS A 89 -5.59 -13.67 -7.12
CA LYS A 89 -5.86 -14.83 -7.96
C LYS A 89 -4.68 -15.77 -7.99
N LEU A 90 -4.90 -17.05 -7.67
CA LEU A 90 -3.83 -18.04 -7.54
C LEU A 90 -3.33 -18.57 -8.88
N ASP A 91 -4.17 -18.54 -9.89
CA ASP A 91 -3.98 -19.12 -11.23
C ASP A 91 -3.77 -18.06 -12.33
N HIS A 92 -3.67 -16.79 -11.97
CA HIS A 92 -3.53 -15.69 -12.92
C HIS A 92 -2.09 -15.12 -12.88
N PRO A 93 -1.37 -15.12 -14.03
CA PRO A 93 -0.05 -14.52 -14.10
C PRO A 93 -0.08 -13.03 -13.74
N ILE A 94 0.74 -12.61 -12.78
CA ILE A 94 0.71 -11.23 -12.30
C ILE A 94 1.24 -10.21 -13.32
N GLN A 95 2.05 -10.66 -14.26
CA GLN A 95 2.62 -9.81 -15.30
C GLN A 95 1.69 -9.57 -16.48
N GLU A 96 0.56 -10.28 -16.56
CA GLU A 96 -0.32 -10.28 -17.71
C GLU A 96 -1.77 -10.00 -17.29
N GLY A 97 -2.50 -9.29 -18.14
CA GLY A 97 -3.96 -9.20 -18.03
C GLY A 97 -4.51 -8.42 -16.84
N LYS A 98 -3.71 -7.48 -16.27
CA LYS A 98 -4.29 -6.54 -15.32
C LYS A 98 -5.38 -5.70 -15.99
N TYR A 99 -6.37 -5.28 -15.24
CA TYR A 99 -7.44 -4.41 -15.74
C TYR A 99 -6.90 -3.01 -16.08
N VAL A 100 -7.35 -2.47 -17.22
CA VAL A 100 -7.03 -1.11 -17.66
C VAL A 100 -8.31 -0.29 -17.66
N MET A 101 -8.31 0.80 -16.90
CA MET A 101 -9.47 1.69 -16.77
C MET A 101 -9.71 2.50 -18.03
N ASN A 102 -10.99 2.69 -18.37
CA ASN A 102 -11.42 3.73 -19.30
C ASN A 102 -11.52 5.10 -18.61
N ASP A 103 -11.78 6.18 -19.37
CA ASP A 103 -11.81 7.54 -18.81
C ASP A 103 -12.92 7.75 -17.78
N GLU A 104 -14.09 7.13 -17.94
CA GLU A 104 -15.19 7.22 -16.96
C GLU A 104 -14.79 6.57 -15.62
N GLU A 105 -14.07 5.46 -15.65
CA GLU A 105 -13.56 4.79 -14.45
C GLU A 105 -12.45 5.58 -13.78
N TRP A 106 -11.61 6.26 -14.55
CA TRP A 106 -10.64 7.20 -14.04
C TRP A 106 -11.31 8.36 -13.30
N ASP A 107 -12.36 8.96 -13.87
CA ASP A 107 -13.12 10.02 -13.23
C ASP A 107 -13.78 9.56 -11.93
N LYS A 108 -14.34 8.34 -11.91
CA LYS A 108 -14.91 7.73 -10.69
C LYS A 108 -13.84 7.55 -9.60
N LEU A 109 -12.68 7.01 -9.97
CA LEU A 109 -11.57 6.78 -9.03
C LEU A 109 -11.08 8.11 -8.43
N VAL A 110 -10.75 9.08 -9.27
CA VAL A 110 -10.21 10.39 -8.84
C VAL A 110 -11.22 11.15 -7.99
N THR A 111 -12.48 11.24 -8.45
CA THR A 111 -13.55 11.91 -7.70
C THR A 111 -13.80 11.23 -6.35
N GLY A 112 -13.85 9.90 -6.34
CA GLY A 112 -14.07 9.13 -5.11
C GLY A 112 -12.93 9.30 -4.12
N LEU A 113 -11.67 9.21 -4.57
CA LEU A 113 -10.52 9.38 -3.69
C LEU A 113 -10.39 10.80 -3.15
N ASN A 114 -10.69 11.84 -3.92
CA ASN A 114 -10.70 13.21 -3.43
C ASN A 114 -11.75 13.38 -2.31
N LYS A 115 -12.94 12.79 -2.45
CA LYS A 115 -13.97 12.78 -1.40
C LYS A 115 -13.49 12.03 -0.15
N LEU A 116 -12.90 10.83 -0.30
CA LEU A 116 -12.33 10.07 0.82
C LEU A 116 -11.18 10.82 1.48
N GLY A 117 -10.31 11.47 0.70
CA GLY A 117 -9.23 12.31 1.20
C GLY A 117 -9.73 13.49 2.05
N LYS A 118 -10.84 14.12 1.63
CA LYS A 118 -11.50 15.17 2.42
C LYS A 118 -12.02 14.62 3.76
N ILE A 119 -12.64 13.43 3.76
CA ILE A 119 -13.10 12.77 5.00
C ILE A 119 -11.92 12.46 5.92
N ALA A 120 -10.82 11.92 5.39
CA ALA A 120 -9.60 11.65 6.17
C ALA A 120 -9.06 12.95 6.80
N LYS A 121 -8.93 14.01 6.01
CA LYS A 121 -8.44 15.33 6.46
C LYS A 121 -9.31 15.90 7.57
N ASP A 122 -10.65 15.86 7.44
CA ASP A 122 -11.59 16.33 8.45
C ASP A 122 -11.51 15.54 9.76
N LYS A 123 -11.08 14.27 9.70
CA LYS A 123 -10.80 13.44 10.87
C LYS A 123 -9.37 13.62 11.43
N GLY A 124 -8.56 14.48 10.82
CA GLY A 124 -7.16 14.73 11.19
C GLY A 124 -6.20 13.65 10.76
N MET A 125 -6.52 12.96 9.66
CA MET A 125 -5.74 11.89 9.06
C MET A 125 -5.27 12.24 7.65
N VAL A 126 -4.27 11.53 7.15
CA VAL A 126 -3.77 11.62 5.78
C VAL A 126 -4.16 10.36 5.02
N LEU A 127 -4.80 10.53 3.85
CA LEU A 127 -5.02 9.45 2.90
C LEU A 127 -3.77 9.30 2.01
N THR A 128 -3.18 8.11 2.00
CA THR A 128 -2.11 7.76 1.07
C THR A 128 -2.58 6.66 0.12
N PHE A 129 -2.33 6.83 -1.17
CA PHE A 129 -2.72 5.84 -2.17
C PHE A 129 -1.56 4.89 -2.45
N HIS A 130 -1.84 3.60 -2.35
CA HIS A 130 -0.90 2.52 -2.60
C HIS A 130 -1.10 1.93 -4.00
N HIS A 131 -0.23 2.30 -4.93
CA HIS A 131 -0.09 1.57 -6.20
C HIS A 131 0.36 0.13 -5.91
N HIS A 132 -0.13 -0.85 -6.67
CA HIS A 132 0.17 -2.24 -6.35
C HIS A 132 0.15 -3.11 -7.60
N MET A 133 1.04 -4.11 -7.64
CA MET A 133 1.01 -5.13 -8.68
C MET A 133 -0.36 -5.79 -8.79
N GLY A 134 -0.88 -5.88 -10.03
CA GLY A 134 -2.16 -6.51 -10.33
C GLY A 134 -3.40 -5.67 -10.04
N THR A 135 -3.24 -4.39 -9.68
CA THR A 135 -4.34 -3.44 -9.53
C THR A 135 -4.45 -2.51 -10.73
N VAL A 136 -5.43 -1.62 -10.72
CA VAL A 136 -5.68 -0.66 -11.80
C VAL A 136 -4.59 0.44 -11.90
N ILE A 137 -3.83 0.69 -10.83
CA ILE A 137 -2.68 1.60 -10.80
C ILE A 137 -1.43 0.78 -10.54
N GLN A 138 -0.67 0.47 -11.58
CA GLN A 138 0.53 -0.36 -11.53
C GLN A 138 1.70 0.22 -12.32
N THR A 139 1.46 0.78 -13.52
CA THR A 139 2.53 1.28 -14.40
C THR A 139 2.94 2.70 -14.06
N GLU A 140 4.11 3.14 -14.53
CA GLU A 140 4.59 4.50 -14.31
C GLU A 140 3.61 5.54 -14.87
N GLU A 141 3.10 5.31 -16.09
CA GLU A 141 2.15 6.19 -16.72
C GLU A 141 0.83 6.29 -15.95
N GLU A 142 0.38 5.19 -15.35
CA GLU A 142 -0.81 5.18 -14.50
C GLU A 142 -0.56 5.94 -13.20
N ILE A 143 0.61 5.77 -12.58
CA ILE A 143 0.99 6.53 -11.38
C ILE A 143 1.07 8.01 -11.70
N ASP A 144 1.67 8.38 -12.82
CA ASP A 144 1.79 9.77 -13.25
C ASP A 144 0.41 10.39 -13.50
N ARG A 145 -0.44 9.75 -14.32
CA ARG A 145 -1.81 10.19 -14.55
C ARG A 145 -2.59 10.34 -13.24
N PHE A 146 -2.44 9.39 -12.35
CA PHE A 146 -3.09 9.40 -11.04
C PHE A 146 -2.68 10.61 -10.21
N MET A 147 -1.36 10.80 -10.01
CA MET A 147 -0.82 11.88 -9.18
C MET A 147 -1.09 13.28 -9.73
N GLU A 148 -1.22 13.40 -11.06
CA GLU A 148 -1.59 14.64 -11.76
C GLU A 148 -3.10 14.93 -11.67
N SER A 149 -3.95 13.90 -11.51
CA SER A 149 -5.41 14.03 -11.52
C SER A 149 -6.01 14.25 -10.14
N VAL A 150 -5.42 13.69 -9.07
CA VAL A 150 -5.95 13.81 -7.71
C VAL A 150 -5.56 15.13 -7.06
N ASP A 151 -6.42 15.61 -6.13
CA ASP A 151 -6.15 16.81 -5.35
C ASP A 151 -4.89 16.62 -4.48
N PRO A 152 -3.84 17.46 -4.66
CA PRO A 152 -2.57 17.33 -3.95
C PRO A 152 -2.65 17.56 -2.45
N ASP A 153 -3.69 18.25 -1.97
CA ASP A 153 -3.91 18.53 -0.54
C ASP A 153 -4.77 17.48 0.17
N LEU A 154 -5.27 16.49 -0.57
CA LEU A 154 -6.20 15.47 -0.07
C LEU A 154 -5.68 14.05 -0.24
N VAL A 155 -4.99 13.75 -1.35
CA VAL A 155 -4.52 12.41 -1.70
C VAL A 155 -3.01 12.44 -1.91
N TYR A 156 -2.31 11.65 -1.12
CA TYR A 156 -0.85 11.54 -1.12
C TYR A 156 -0.41 10.17 -1.63
N LEU A 157 0.86 10.02 -1.94
CA LEU A 157 1.45 8.75 -2.38
C LEU A 157 1.91 7.93 -1.18
N LEU A 158 1.49 6.66 -1.14
CA LEU A 158 2.20 5.63 -0.43
C LEU A 158 3.25 5.07 -1.40
N PHE A 159 4.49 5.39 -1.15
CA PHE A 159 5.62 4.92 -1.97
C PHE A 159 5.99 3.49 -1.57
N ASP A 160 5.99 2.57 -2.52
CA ASP A 160 6.40 1.18 -2.30
C ASP A 160 7.47 0.77 -3.31
N SER A 161 8.73 0.69 -2.86
CA SER A 161 9.88 0.37 -3.71
C SER A 161 9.76 -1.02 -4.35
N GLY A 162 9.20 -1.99 -3.63
CA GLY A 162 9.08 -3.37 -4.13
C GLY A 162 8.05 -3.51 -5.25
N HIS A 163 6.88 -2.88 -5.12
CA HIS A 163 5.88 -2.94 -6.17
C HIS A 163 6.32 -2.18 -7.43
N LEU A 164 7.02 -1.05 -7.29
CA LEU A 164 7.62 -0.35 -8.43
C LEU A 164 8.64 -1.25 -9.15
N SER A 165 9.63 -1.76 -8.44
CA SER A 165 10.66 -2.62 -9.03
C SER A 165 10.08 -3.90 -9.65
N PHE A 166 9.06 -4.50 -9.05
CA PHE A 166 8.39 -5.68 -9.61
C PHE A 166 7.61 -5.35 -10.89
N ALA A 167 7.05 -4.15 -10.99
CA ALA A 167 6.45 -3.63 -12.23
C ALA A 167 7.50 -3.26 -13.31
N GLY A 168 8.78 -3.23 -12.95
CA GLY A 168 9.88 -2.84 -13.85
C GLY A 168 10.12 -1.35 -13.88
N ILE A 169 9.63 -0.62 -12.89
CA ILE A 169 9.77 0.84 -12.73
C ILE A 169 10.94 1.10 -11.80
N ASP A 170 11.73 2.12 -12.11
CA ASP A 170 12.78 2.61 -11.24
C ASP A 170 12.17 3.38 -10.04
N PRO A 171 12.31 2.87 -8.80
CA PRO A 171 11.77 3.53 -7.63
C PRO A 171 12.36 4.91 -7.37
N GLU A 172 13.65 5.12 -7.67
CA GLU A 172 14.32 6.41 -7.47
C GLU A 172 13.72 7.50 -8.35
N LYS A 173 13.40 7.16 -9.60
CA LYS A 173 12.75 8.08 -10.53
C LYS A 173 11.38 8.54 -10.01
N VAL A 174 10.54 7.61 -9.53
CA VAL A 174 9.21 7.93 -8.97
C VAL A 174 9.35 8.73 -7.68
N LEU A 175 10.28 8.34 -6.79
CA LEU A 175 10.53 9.07 -5.55
C LEU A 175 10.98 10.50 -5.84
N SER A 176 11.95 10.70 -6.73
CA SER A 176 12.46 12.03 -7.10
C SER A 176 11.35 12.93 -7.66
N LYS A 177 10.42 12.36 -8.43
CA LYS A 177 9.28 13.10 -9.01
C LYS A 177 8.24 13.51 -7.97
N TYR A 178 7.98 12.65 -6.99
CA TYR A 178 6.83 12.79 -6.07
C TYR A 178 7.20 12.86 -4.59
N VAL A 179 8.46 13.12 -4.22
CA VAL A 179 8.92 13.15 -2.82
C VAL A 179 8.07 14.06 -1.94
N ASP A 180 7.66 15.22 -2.43
CA ASP A 180 6.80 16.18 -1.70
C ASP A 180 5.36 15.68 -1.49
N ARG A 181 4.95 14.66 -2.24
CA ARG A 181 3.64 14.02 -2.19
C ARG A 181 3.66 12.70 -1.41
N VAL A 182 4.82 12.19 -0.98
CA VAL A 182 4.95 10.96 -0.18
C VAL A 182 4.62 11.24 1.29
N ARG A 183 3.71 10.44 1.87
CA ARG A 183 3.35 10.53 3.30
C ARG A 183 3.40 9.17 4.00
N HIS A 184 3.62 8.10 3.27
CA HIS A 184 3.88 6.78 3.82
C HIS A 184 4.81 6.00 2.90
N VAL A 185 5.63 5.11 3.48
CA VAL A 185 6.66 4.39 2.73
C VAL A 185 6.63 2.90 3.10
N HIS A 186 6.61 2.06 2.08
CA HIS A 186 6.92 0.64 2.19
C HIS A 186 8.25 0.36 1.49
N LEU A 187 9.26 0.02 2.27
CA LEU A 187 10.55 -0.38 1.72
C LEU A 187 10.60 -1.91 1.60
N LYS A 188 10.66 -2.37 0.36
CA LYS A 188 10.87 -3.77 0.02
C LYS A 188 11.97 -3.85 -1.02
N ASP A 189 12.83 -4.84 -0.89
CA ASP A 189 13.77 -5.21 -1.95
C ASP A 189 13.27 -6.43 -2.71
N LEU A 190 13.85 -6.73 -3.86
CA LEU A 190 13.46 -7.85 -4.72
C LEU A 190 14.66 -8.75 -5.04
N ARG A 191 14.44 -10.06 -5.01
CA ARG A 191 15.40 -11.03 -5.56
C ARG A 191 15.23 -11.11 -7.07
N LYS A 192 16.22 -10.59 -7.79
CA LYS A 192 16.19 -10.43 -9.24
C LYS A 192 15.96 -11.75 -9.97
N ASP A 193 16.64 -12.79 -9.57
CA ASP A 193 16.53 -14.15 -10.12
C ASP A 193 15.12 -14.74 -9.93
N VAL A 194 14.50 -14.50 -8.77
CA VAL A 194 13.13 -14.92 -8.46
C VAL A 194 12.11 -14.14 -9.30
N VAL A 195 12.32 -12.84 -9.48
CA VAL A 195 11.48 -12.00 -10.37
C VAL A 195 11.56 -12.47 -11.82
N GLU A 196 12.77 -12.73 -12.33
CA GLU A 196 12.98 -13.25 -13.68
C GLU A 196 12.31 -14.61 -13.88
N LYS A 197 12.42 -15.50 -12.89
CA LYS A 197 11.75 -16.80 -12.88
C LYS A 197 10.23 -16.65 -12.85
N SER A 198 9.71 -15.76 -12.00
CA SER A 198 8.27 -15.43 -11.91
C SER A 198 7.70 -15.00 -13.26
N ARG A 199 8.43 -14.14 -13.98
CA ARG A 199 8.05 -13.69 -15.33
C ARG A 199 8.07 -14.83 -16.35
N LYS A 200 9.16 -15.59 -16.38
CA LYS A 200 9.35 -16.72 -17.32
C LYS A 200 8.31 -17.81 -17.15
N GLU A 201 7.99 -18.15 -15.90
CA GLU A 201 7.07 -19.23 -15.54
C GLU A 201 5.62 -18.74 -15.34
N LYS A 202 5.35 -17.45 -15.59
CA LYS A 202 4.02 -16.85 -15.50
C LYS A 202 3.34 -17.06 -14.13
N TRP A 203 4.06 -16.77 -13.06
CA TRP A 203 3.54 -16.98 -11.72
C TRP A 203 2.45 -15.96 -11.35
N SER A 204 1.50 -16.42 -10.51
CA SER A 204 0.60 -15.50 -9.80
C SER A 204 1.37 -14.66 -8.78
N PHE A 205 0.81 -13.53 -8.37
CA PHE A 205 1.42 -12.68 -7.33
C PHE A 205 1.73 -13.47 -6.06
N LEU A 206 0.74 -14.21 -5.55
CA LEU A 206 0.90 -14.97 -4.30
C LEU A 206 1.93 -16.10 -4.43
N LYS A 207 2.07 -16.73 -5.61
CA LYS A 207 3.14 -17.68 -5.84
C LYS A 207 4.50 -16.98 -5.78
N GLY A 208 4.66 -15.83 -6.45
CA GLY A 208 5.88 -15.03 -6.38
C GLY A 208 6.26 -14.65 -4.95
N VAL A 209 5.29 -14.20 -4.14
CA VAL A 209 5.50 -13.89 -2.73
C VAL A 209 5.99 -15.10 -1.94
N ARG A 210 5.36 -16.27 -2.12
CA ARG A 210 5.76 -17.53 -1.44
C ARG A 210 7.13 -18.03 -1.82
N GLU A 211 7.54 -17.81 -3.06
CA GLU A 211 8.87 -18.17 -3.59
C GLU A 211 9.93 -17.12 -3.23
N GLY A 212 9.56 -16.07 -2.50
CA GLY A 212 10.50 -15.09 -1.96
C GLY A 212 10.89 -13.98 -2.93
N THR A 213 9.98 -13.54 -3.79
CA THR A 213 10.19 -12.37 -4.67
C THR A 213 10.60 -11.14 -3.88
N PHE A 214 9.91 -10.87 -2.76
CA PHE A 214 10.23 -9.74 -1.88
C PHE A 214 11.19 -10.16 -0.77
N THR A 215 12.07 -9.24 -0.41
CA THR A 215 13.04 -9.41 0.67
C THR A 215 13.22 -8.11 1.44
N VAL A 216 14.06 -8.12 2.47
CA VAL A 216 14.38 -6.95 3.28
C VAL A 216 15.21 -5.95 2.47
N PRO A 217 15.06 -4.64 2.70
CA PRO A 217 15.85 -3.61 2.05
C PRO A 217 17.36 -3.87 2.21
N GLY A 218 18.10 -3.78 1.10
CA GLY A 218 19.54 -3.99 1.09
C GLY A 218 20.00 -5.44 0.90
N ASP A 219 19.07 -6.38 0.69
CA ASP A 219 19.41 -7.80 0.45
C ASP A 219 19.74 -8.08 -1.03
N CYS A 220 19.27 -7.25 -1.98
CA CYS A 220 19.45 -7.52 -3.40
C CYS A 220 19.55 -6.27 -4.29
N LEU A 221 18.42 -5.77 -4.86
CA LEU A 221 18.44 -4.74 -5.90
C LEU A 221 18.77 -3.33 -5.38
N LEU A 222 18.31 -2.98 -4.19
CA LEU A 222 18.55 -1.65 -3.60
C LEU A 222 20.00 -1.46 -3.12
N TYR A 223 20.78 -2.52 -3.06
CA TYR A 223 22.19 -2.48 -2.62
C TYR A 223 23.21 -2.37 -3.75
N THR A 224 22.78 -2.43 -5.00
CA THR A 224 23.68 -2.37 -6.17
C THR A 224 23.93 -0.96 -6.69
N SER A 225 23.33 0.06 -6.06
CA SER A 225 23.72 1.45 -6.28
C SER A 225 24.81 1.82 -5.29
N ASP A 226 25.90 2.45 -5.74
CA ASP A 226 27.09 2.91 -5.01
C ASP A 226 26.81 3.85 -3.80
N ALA A 227 25.76 3.60 -3.04
CA ALA A 227 25.43 4.38 -1.83
C ALA A 227 26.18 3.88 -0.57
N ALA A 228 27.22 3.05 -0.76
CA ALA A 228 28.03 2.48 0.33
C ALA A 228 29.49 2.94 0.29
N ASP A 229 29.85 4.01 -0.46
CA ASP A 229 31.16 4.67 -0.40
C ASP A 229 31.07 6.02 0.35
#